data_024d3f00845a15cb3ea512fa3436c6fd
#
_entry.id   024d3f00845a15cb3ea512fa3436c6fd
#
_cell.length_a   1.000
_cell.length_b   1.000
_cell.length_c   1.000
_cell.angle_alpha   90.00
_cell.angle_beta   90.00
_cell.angle_gamma   90.00
#
_symmetry.space_group_name_H-M   'P 1'
#
loop_
_entity.id
_entity.type
_entity.pdbx_description
1 polymer ?
#
loop_
_entity_poly.entity_id
_entity_poly.type
_entity_poly.pdbx_seq_one_letter_code
_entity_poly.pdbx_strand_id
1 'polypeptide(L)'
;STFALNFYTQDQNAIVFVGGVIQDPSVHYSIDAANQTITFNAALPVGTQAVVIAQSTNSVGVLDPKSVGLETLADNIKVFEQGNDVVAGTSATVVSAFNKTTYRSAKYVVTTELNGEFETRECLVIHNGTDAFITEYGILYTGSSLLGDTDVQVNGSSVELTYTAVDAGAVVSVSATYVDA
;
A
#
# COMPACT_ATOMS: atom_id res chain seq x y z
N SER A 1 -35.58 13.16 -20.35
CA SER A 1 -34.67 14.29 -20.03
C SER A 1 -33.54 13.83 -19.17
N THR A 2 -32.30 14.22 -19.52
CA THR A 2 -31.08 13.82 -18.78
C THR A 2 -30.48 15.04 -18.08
N PHE A 3 -30.05 14.89 -16.83
CA PHE A 3 -29.46 15.94 -16.00
C PHE A 3 -28.18 15.44 -15.34
N ALA A 4 -27.16 16.29 -15.21
CA ALA A 4 -25.95 15.96 -14.48
C ALA A 4 -26.20 15.96 -12.96
N LEU A 5 -25.58 15.01 -12.28
CA LEU A 5 -25.52 14.94 -10.82
C LEU A 5 -24.15 15.44 -10.35
N ASN A 6 -24.11 16.16 -9.25
CA ASN A 6 -22.88 16.65 -8.64
C ASN A 6 -22.33 15.71 -7.56
N PHE A 7 -22.82 14.48 -7.53
CA PHE A 7 -22.40 13.42 -6.60
C PHE A 7 -22.53 12.07 -7.28
N TYR A 8 -21.79 11.10 -6.77
CA TYR A 8 -21.81 9.71 -7.24
C TYR A 8 -22.94 8.93 -6.57
N THR A 9 -23.79 8.26 -7.35
CA THR A 9 -24.84 7.38 -6.86
C THR A 9 -25.28 6.37 -7.92
N GLN A 10 -26.08 5.38 -7.53
CA GLN A 10 -26.71 4.37 -8.39
C GLN A 10 -28.21 4.33 -8.12
N ASP A 11 -28.98 3.68 -9.01
CA ASP A 11 -30.44 3.59 -8.90
C ASP A 11 -30.91 3.10 -7.53
N GLN A 12 -30.27 2.02 -7.01
CA GLN A 12 -30.65 1.41 -5.74
C GLN A 12 -30.29 2.27 -4.51
N ASN A 13 -29.48 3.28 -4.67
CA ASN A 13 -28.96 4.12 -3.59
C ASN A 13 -29.53 5.54 -3.65
N ALA A 14 -30.46 5.77 -4.57
CA ALA A 14 -31.09 7.07 -4.78
C ALA A 14 -32.58 7.01 -4.46
N ILE A 15 -33.07 8.05 -3.78
CA ILE A 15 -34.50 8.33 -3.66
C ILE A 15 -34.77 9.59 -4.47
N VAL A 16 -35.63 9.49 -5.47
CA VAL A 16 -35.93 10.58 -6.38
C VAL A 16 -37.37 11.06 -6.22
N PHE A 17 -37.54 12.35 -6.09
CA PHE A 17 -38.85 13.00 -6.04
C PHE A 17 -39.01 13.92 -7.25
N VAL A 18 -40.20 13.91 -7.86
CA VAL A 18 -40.58 14.86 -8.91
C VAL A 18 -41.91 15.48 -8.50
N GLY A 19 -41.91 16.81 -8.34
CA GLY A 19 -43.08 17.53 -7.85
C GLY A 19 -43.58 17.06 -6.49
N GLY A 20 -42.67 16.56 -5.63
CA GLY A 20 -43.00 16.01 -4.32
C GLY A 20 -43.46 14.55 -4.32
N VAL A 21 -43.52 13.91 -5.49
CA VAL A 21 -43.90 12.48 -5.62
C VAL A 21 -42.68 11.63 -5.82
N ILE A 22 -42.55 10.55 -5.03
CA ILE A 22 -41.45 9.59 -5.16
C ILE A 22 -41.52 8.86 -6.50
N GLN A 23 -40.38 8.65 -7.12
CA GLN A 23 -40.23 7.98 -8.40
C GLN A 23 -39.65 6.59 -8.22
N ASP A 24 -40.12 5.64 -9.04
CA ASP A 24 -39.65 4.28 -9.04
C ASP A 24 -38.42 4.13 -9.94
N PRO A 25 -37.28 3.60 -9.43
CA PRO A 25 -36.11 3.29 -10.25
C PRO A 25 -36.45 2.33 -11.40
N SER A 26 -35.80 2.50 -12.54
CA SER A 26 -36.00 1.73 -13.78
C SER A 26 -37.34 1.94 -14.47
N VAL A 27 -38.41 2.31 -13.75
CA VAL A 27 -39.72 2.62 -14.31
C VAL A 27 -39.81 4.11 -14.72
N HIS A 28 -39.42 5.01 -13.84
CA HIS A 28 -39.54 6.45 -14.05
C HIS A 28 -38.23 7.14 -14.37
N TYR A 29 -37.11 6.57 -13.91
CA TYR A 29 -35.76 7.10 -14.17
C TYR A 29 -34.71 5.99 -14.17
N SER A 30 -33.53 6.34 -14.68
CA SER A 30 -32.30 5.57 -14.54
C SER A 30 -31.12 6.48 -14.21
N ILE A 31 -30.12 5.98 -13.48
CA ILE A 31 -28.89 6.70 -13.14
C ILE A 31 -27.72 6.01 -13.82
N ASP A 32 -26.98 6.76 -14.61
CA ASP A 32 -25.66 6.37 -15.10
C ASP A 32 -24.60 6.83 -14.11
N ALA A 33 -24.12 5.90 -13.29
CA ALA A 33 -23.13 6.16 -12.27
C ALA A 33 -21.77 6.57 -12.87
N ALA A 34 -21.40 6.05 -14.05
CA ALA A 34 -20.11 6.34 -14.68
C ALA A 34 -20.05 7.79 -15.18
N ASN A 35 -21.17 8.29 -15.74
CA ASN A 35 -21.29 9.66 -16.25
C ASN A 35 -21.91 10.64 -15.25
N GLN A 36 -22.30 10.17 -14.06
CA GLN A 36 -22.98 10.97 -13.03
C GLN A 36 -24.20 11.71 -13.58
N THR A 37 -25.09 10.97 -14.25
CA THR A 37 -26.30 11.56 -14.83
C THR A 37 -27.54 10.78 -14.42
N ILE A 38 -28.66 11.48 -14.27
CA ILE A 38 -29.99 10.91 -14.12
C ILE A 38 -30.82 11.17 -15.40
N THR A 39 -31.45 10.13 -15.92
CA THR A 39 -32.33 10.23 -17.09
C THR A 39 -33.75 9.86 -16.68
N PHE A 40 -34.70 10.79 -16.86
CA PHE A 40 -36.10 10.51 -16.68
C PHE A 40 -36.71 9.92 -17.96
N ASN A 41 -37.46 8.83 -17.84
CA ASN A 41 -38.10 8.14 -18.95
C ASN A 41 -39.22 8.95 -19.59
N ALA A 42 -39.84 9.88 -18.85
CA ALA A 42 -40.76 10.89 -19.36
C ALA A 42 -40.15 12.28 -19.24
N ALA A 43 -40.56 13.20 -20.14
CA ALA A 43 -40.17 14.60 -20.05
C ALA A 43 -40.81 15.25 -18.82
N LEU A 44 -40.00 15.92 -18.00
CA LEU A 44 -40.51 16.67 -16.86
C LEU A 44 -41.18 17.93 -17.34
N PRO A 45 -42.39 18.30 -16.83
CA PRO A 45 -43.01 19.58 -17.14
C PRO A 45 -42.11 20.74 -16.73
N VAL A 46 -42.17 21.82 -17.50
CA VAL A 46 -41.40 23.05 -17.22
C VAL A 46 -41.77 23.61 -15.84
N GLY A 47 -40.74 23.88 -15.02
CA GLY A 47 -40.92 24.38 -13.66
C GLY A 47 -41.15 23.29 -12.59
N THR A 48 -41.16 21.99 -12.95
CA THR A 48 -41.25 20.92 -11.99
C THR A 48 -39.90 20.74 -11.28
N GLN A 49 -39.93 20.76 -9.96
CA GLN A 49 -38.74 20.49 -9.15
C GLN A 49 -38.49 18.98 -9.08
N ALA A 50 -37.25 18.56 -9.36
CA ALA A 50 -36.75 17.22 -9.08
C ALA A 50 -35.72 17.27 -7.95
N VAL A 51 -35.85 16.39 -6.97
CA VAL A 51 -34.91 16.25 -5.83
C VAL A 51 -34.37 14.84 -5.85
N VAL A 52 -33.05 14.70 -5.83
CA VAL A 52 -32.35 13.42 -5.74
C VAL A 52 -31.62 13.35 -4.40
N ILE A 53 -32.01 12.39 -3.57
CA ILE A 53 -31.35 12.09 -2.30
C ILE A 53 -30.52 10.83 -2.52
N ALA A 54 -29.19 10.97 -2.47
CA ALA A 54 -28.29 9.84 -2.52
C ALA A 54 -28.01 9.33 -1.10
N GLN A 55 -28.21 8.04 -0.89
CA GLN A 55 -27.62 7.37 0.25
C GLN A 55 -26.22 6.92 -0.15
N SER A 56 -25.20 7.51 0.47
CA SER A 56 -23.88 6.93 0.46
C SER A 56 -23.97 5.61 1.25
N THR A 57 -23.99 4.49 0.56
CA THR A 57 -23.65 3.24 1.21
C THR A 57 -22.15 3.26 1.44
N ASN A 58 -21.70 3.90 2.51
CA ASN A 58 -20.54 3.38 3.18
C ASN A 58 -20.95 1.98 3.64
N SER A 59 -20.66 1.03 2.79
CA SER A 59 -20.72 -0.37 3.18
C SER A 59 -19.74 -0.51 4.35
N VAL A 60 -20.28 -0.53 5.57
CA VAL A 60 -19.60 -1.14 6.71
C VAL A 60 -19.62 -2.64 6.41
N GLY A 61 -19.12 -2.98 5.24
CA GLY A 61 -19.04 -4.33 4.73
C GLY A 61 -17.65 -4.86 5.01
N VAL A 62 -17.57 -6.15 5.07
CA VAL A 62 -16.31 -6.90 5.07
C VAL A 62 -15.38 -6.24 4.04
N LEU A 63 -14.26 -5.69 4.51
CA LEU A 63 -13.21 -5.18 3.65
C LEU A 63 -12.84 -6.29 2.67
N ASP A 64 -12.82 -5.96 1.38
CA ASP A 64 -12.37 -6.91 0.37
C ASP A 64 -10.97 -7.40 0.77
N PRO A 65 -10.69 -8.71 0.73
CA PRO A 65 -9.36 -9.21 1.03
C PRO A 65 -8.30 -8.42 0.23
N LYS A 66 -7.32 -7.84 0.94
CA LYS A 66 -6.29 -6.94 0.41
C LYS A 66 -6.75 -5.50 0.07
N SER A 67 -7.95 -5.07 0.48
CA SER A 67 -8.42 -3.68 0.28
C SER A 67 -7.74 -2.66 1.21
N VAL A 68 -7.09 -3.13 2.28
CA VAL A 68 -6.27 -2.30 3.16
C VAL A 68 -4.81 -2.60 2.88
N GLY A 69 -4.19 -1.78 2.05
CA GLY A 69 -2.75 -1.79 1.84
C GLY A 69 -2.01 -0.96 2.89
N LEU A 70 -0.69 -1.10 2.97
CA LEU A 70 0.15 -0.31 3.88
C LEU A 70 -0.01 1.20 3.63
N GLU A 71 -0.28 1.60 2.39
CA GLU A 71 -0.52 2.99 1.97
C GLU A 71 -1.82 3.58 2.54
N THR A 72 -2.78 2.74 2.95
CA THR A 72 -4.05 3.19 3.55
C THR A 72 -4.01 3.27 5.08
N LEU A 73 -2.94 2.77 5.69
CA LEU A 73 -2.73 2.87 7.13
C LEU A 73 -2.17 4.25 7.49
N ALA A 74 -2.52 4.75 8.67
CA ALA A 74 -1.92 5.98 9.19
C ALA A 74 -0.40 5.81 9.41
N ASP A 75 0.37 6.89 9.24
CA ASP A 75 1.83 6.83 9.27
C ASP A 75 2.39 6.25 10.59
N ASN A 76 1.69 6.48 11.71
CA ASN A 76 2.04 5.90 13.01
C ASN A 76 1.82 4.37 13.13
N ILE A 77 1.20 3.74 12.12
CA ILE A 77 0.99 2.29 12.05
C ILE A 77 1.96 1.66 11.03
N LYS A 78 2.55 2.47 10.13
CA LYS A 78 3.50 2.05 9.10
C LYS A 78 4.93 1.83 9.62
N VAL A 79 5.07 1.30 10.82
CA VAL A 79 6.40 0.98 11.38
C VAL A 79 6.93 -0.36 10.92
N PHE A 80 6.14 -1.12 10.15
CA PHE A 80 6.52 -2.40 9.57
C PHE A 80 6.51 -2.30 8.05
N GLU A 81 7.62 -2.68 7.42
CA GLU A 81 7.75 -2.76 5.98
C GLU A 81 8.18 -4.17 5.57
N GLN A 82 7.54 -4.69 4.54
CA GLN A 82 7.99 -5.86 3.82
C GLN A 82 8.45 -5.40 2.44
N GLY A 83 9.74 -5.46 2.19
CA GLY A 83 10.33 -5.13 0.89
C GLY A 83 10.01 -6.16 -0.18
N ASN A 84 10.16 -5.75 -1.43
CA ASN A 84 10.13 -6.67 -2.56
C ASN A 84 11.43 -7.49 -2.59
N ASP A 85 11.36 -8.67 -3.23
CA ASP A 85 12.54 -9.47 -3.47
C ASP A 85 13.54 -8.73 -4.36
N VAL A 86 14.80 -8.70 -3.93
CA VAL A 86 15.91 -8.09 -4.67
C VAL A 86 16.87 -9.17 -5.10
N VAL A 87 17.26 -9.19 -6.36
CA VAL A 87 18.30 -10.10 -6.84
C VAL A 87 19.67 -9.49 -6.56
N ALA A 88 20.41 -10.09 -5.65
CA ALA A 88 21.76 -9.67 -5.28
C ALA A 88 22.82 -10.48 -6.01
N GLY A 89 23.96 -9.83 -6.23
CA GLY A 89 25.15 -10.44 -6.81
C GLY A 89 26.33 -10.43 -5.84
N THR A 90 27.52 -10.70 -6.38
CA THR A 90 28.78 -10.70 -5.63
C THR A 90 29.34 -9.30 -5.35
N SER A 91 28.60 -8.26 -5.69
CA SER A 91 28.85 -6.87 -5.29
C SER A 91 27.73 -6.38 -4.39
N ALA A 92 28.05 -5.44 -3.50
CA ALA A 92 27.07 -4.86 -2.59
C ALA A 92 25.85 -4.33 -3.36
N THR A 93 24.68 -4.86 -3.05
CA THR A 93 23.39 -4.51 -3.67
C THR A 93 22.49 -3.94 -2.58
N VAL A 94 21.87 -2.78 -2.81
CA VAL A 94 20.93 -2.18 -1.86
C VAL A 94 19.66 -3.03 -1.82
N VAL A 95 19.33 -3.59 -0.65
CA VAL A 95 18.18 -4.46 -0.42
C VAL A 95 17.07 -3.77 0.37
N SER A 96 17.39 -2.71 1.11
CA SER A 96 16.43 -1.83 1.78
C SER A 96 17.04 -0.47 2.03
N ALA A 97 16.21 0.57 2.15
CA ALA A 97 16.67 1.90 2.52
C ALA A 97 15.59 2.67 3.28
N PHE A 98 16.00 3.50 4.25
CA PHE A 98 15.08 4.41 4.94
C PHE A 98 15.64 5.84 5.00
N ASN A 99 14.76 6.81 5.17
CA ASN A 99 15.14 8.22 5.26
C ASN A 99 15.71 8.52 6.66
N LYS A 100 16.95 9.01 6.71
CA LYS A 100 17.70 9.31 7.95
C LYS A 100 17.13 10.47 8.75
N THR A 101 16.28 11.32 8.14
CA THR A 101 15.62 12.43 8.86
C THR A 101 14.30 12.00 9.49
N THR A 102 13.71 10.90 9.03
CA THR A 102 12.46 10.34 9.55
C THR A 102 12.73 9.29 10.62
N TYR A 103 13.67 8.39 10.37
CA TYR A 103 13.93 7.26 11.26
C TYR A 103 15.38 7.28 11.77
N ARG A 104 15.56 6.92 13.04
CA ARG A 104 16.88 6.85 13.71
C ARG A 104 17.50 5.47 13.64
N SER A 105 16.69 4.44 13.70
CA SER A 105 17.15 3.06 13.71
C SER A 105 16.15 2.13 13.05
N ALA A 106 16.60 0.94 12.68
CA ALA A 106 15.78 -0.11 12.12
C ALA A 106 16.18 -1.49 12.67
N LYS A 107 15.19 -2.38 12.81
CA LYS A 107 15.39 -3.80 12.95
C LYS A 107 14.96 -4.47 11.65
N TYR A 108 15.84 -5.30 11.11
CA TYR A 108 15.59 -6.07 9.90
C TYR A 108 15.55 -7.57 10.18
N VAL A 109 14.70 -8.27 9.44
CA VAL A 109 14.81 -9.70 9.18
C VAL A 109 15.11 -9.83 7.69
N VAL A 110 16.25 -10.40 7.36
CA VAL A 110 16.72 -10.59 5.98
C VAL A 110 16.70 -12.09 5.70
N THR A 111 15.97 -12.50 4.66
CA THR A 111 15.94 -13.89 4.20
C THR A 111 16.50 -13.95 2.79
N THR A 112 17.43 -14.86 2.56
CA THR A 112 18.09 -15.07 1.28
C THR A 112 17.85 -16.49 0.78
N GLU A 113 17.56 -16.63 -0.51
CA GLU A 113 17.54 -17.89 -1.24
C GLU A 113 18.62 -17.86 -2.32
N LEU A 114 19.43 -18.89 -2.38
CA LEU A 114 20.47 -19.07 -3.39
C LEU A 114 20.65 -20.56 -3.70
N ASN A 115 20.42 -20.95 -4.96
CA ASN A 115 20.59 -22.33 -5.45
C ASN A 115 19.81 -23.38 -4.64
N GLY A 116 18.65 -23.01 -4.07
CA GLY A 116 17.79 -23.89 -3.26
C GLY A 116 18.24 -24.03 -1.80
N GLU A 117 19.26 -23.27 -1.38
CA GLU A 117 19.63 -23.10 0.02
C GLU A 117 19.02 -21.79 0.55
N PHE A 118 18.73 -21.75 1.87
CA PHE A 118 18.09 -20.62 2.52
C PHE A 118 18.91 -20.15 3.70
N GLU A 119 18.93 -18.83 3.88
CA GLU A 119 19.51 -18.17 5.04
C GLU A 119 18.55 -17.13 5.58
N THR A 120 18.47 -16.95 6.88
CA THR A 120 17.80 -15.82 7.52
C THR A 120 18.67 -15.24 8.63
N ARG A 121 18.63 -13.90 8.79
CA ARG A 121 19.36 -13.20 9.85
C ARG A 121 18.56 -12.00 10.37
N GLU A 122 18.77 -11.66 11.63
CA GLU A 122 18.30 -10.41 12.22
C GLU A 122 19.43 -9.40 12.28
N CYS A 123 19.13 -8.15 11.87
CA CYS A 123 20.07 -7.04 11.94
C CYS A 123 19.47 -5.87 12.73
N LEU A 124 20.27 -5.23 13.58
CA LEU A 124 19.95 -3.92 14.14
C LEU A 124 20.85 -2.88 13.49
N VAL A 125 20.22 -1.80 13.04
CA VAL A 125 20.87 -0.68 12.37
C VAL A 125 20.55 0.61 13.11
N ILE A 126 21.57 1.44 13.31
CA ILE A 126 21.46 2.80 13.84
C ILE A 126 22.40 3.73 13.06
N HIS A 127 22.06 5.02 12.96
CA HIS A 127 22.93 6.02 12.37
C HIS A 127 23.03 7.28 13.22
N ASN A 128 24.12 8.05 13.03
CA ASN A 128 24.34 9.36 13.67
C ASN A 128 24.08 10.54 12.71
N GLY A 129 23.62 10.26 11.48
CA GLY A 129 23.40 11.23 10.41
C GLY A 129 24.52 11.27 9.36
N THR A 130 25.72 10.83 9.72
CA THR A 130 26.90 10.75 8.85
C THR A 130 27.31 9.31 8.60
N ASP A 131 27.36 8.51 9.67
CA ASP A 131 27.75 7.11 9.64
C ASP A 131 26.57 6.23 10.07
N ALA A 132 26.54 5.02 9.54
CA ALA A 132 25.59 3.97 9.94
C ALA A 132 26.36 2.79 10.52
N PHE A 133 25.71 2.10 11.46
CA PHE A 133 26.26 0.99 12.22
C PHE A 133 25.28 -0.15 12.20
N ILE A 134 25.79 -1.37 12.01
CA ILE A 134 25.00 -2.60 11.98
C ILE A 134 25.54 -3.61 12.98
N THR A 135 24.66 -4.39 13.56
CA THR A 135 24.97 -5.65 14.22
C THR A 135 24.05 -6.75 13.74
N GLU A 136 24.60 -7.91 13.47
CA GLU A 136 23.88 -9.10 13.05
C GLU A 136 23.82 -10.10 14.18
N TYR A 137 22.69 -10.78 14.31
CA TYR A 137 22.49 -11.87 15.27
C TYR A 137 21.39 -12.82 14.77
N GLY A 138 21.30 -14.00 15.39
CA GLY A 138 20.27 -14.99 15.06
C GLY A 138 20.37 -15.50 13.62
N ILE A 139 21.58 -15.75 13.12
CA ILE A 139 21.78 -16.24 11.76
C ILE A 139 21.49 -17.74 11.71
N LEU A 140 20.59 -18.14 10.80
CA LEU A 140 20.22 -19.51 10.51
C LEU A 140 20.36 -19.77 9.00
N TYR A 141 20.87 -20.94 8.65
CA TYR A 141 21.00 -21.36 7.24
C TYR A 141 20.81 -22.86 7.08
N THR A 142 20.32 -23.27 5.91
CA THR A 142 20.01 -24.68 5.60
C THR A 142 21.19 -25.40 4.98
N GLY A 143 22.14 -24.66 4.39
CA GLY A 143 23.33 -25.18 3.73
C GLY A 143 24.50 -25.42 4.68
N SER A 144 25.70 -25.51 4.12
CA SER A 144 26.95 -25.73 4.86
C SER A 144 27.70 -24.45 5.20
N SER A 145 27.31 -23.32 4.61
CA SER A 145 27.95 -22.00 4.75
C SER A 145 26.92 -20.89 4.60
N LEU A 146 27.32 -19.67 5.00
CA LEU A 146 26.52 -18.47 4.77
C LEU A 146 26.40 -18.19 3.27
N LEU A 147 25.26 -17.61 2.87
CA LEU A 147 24.94 -17.25 1.48
C LEU A 147 25.42 -15.84 1.11
N GLY A 148 25.79 -15.03 2.09
CA GLY A 148 26.31 -13.68 1.88
C GLY A 148 26.50 -12.91 3.17
N ASP A 149 26.79 -11.61 3.02
CA ASP A 149 27.00 -10.67 4.11
C ASP A 149 26.14 -9.42 3.95
N THR A 150 25.69 -8.85 5.08
CA THR A 150 25.01 -7.55 5.12
C THR A 150 25.95 -6.46 5.59
N ASP A 151 25.76 -5.25 5.05
CA ASP A 151 26.43 -4.04 5.51
C ASP A 151 25.46 -2.86 5.43
N VAL A 152 25.85 -1.71 6.01
CA VAL A 152 25.02 -0.51 6.03
C VAL A 152 25.85 0.72 5.73
N GLN A 153 25.26 1.65 4.96
CA GLN A 153 25.90 2.93 4.64
C GLN A 153 24.91 4.09 4.68
N VAL A 154 25.43 5.31 4.90
CA VAL A 154 24.68 6.54 4.66
C VAL A 154 24.98 7.03 3.25
N ASN A 155 23.94 7.15 2.43
CA ASN A 155 24.02 7.67 1.07
C ASN A 155 23.01 8.81 0.89
N GLY A 156 23.51 10.05 0.82
CA GLY A 156 22.66 11.24 0.73
C GLY A 156 21.71 11.38 1.92
N SER A 157 20.41 11.32 1.68
CA SER A 157 19.36 11.37 2.70
C SER A 157 18.92 9.99 3.22
N SER A 158 19.49 8.90 2.68
CA SER A 158 19.11 7.54 3.00
C SER A 158 20.16 6.82 3.84
N VAL A 159 19.68 5.91 4.68
CA VAL A 159 20.48 4.82 5.25
C VAL A 159 20.12 3.57 4.44
N GLU A 160 21.11 2.95 3.83
CA GLU A 160 20.95 1.83 2.92
C GLU A 160 21.50 0.55 3.57
N LEU A 161 20.66 -0.48 3.64
CA LEU A 161 21.09 -1.85 3.94
C LEU A 161 21.52 -2.49 2.62
N THR A 162 22.73 -3.01 2.56
CA THR A 162 23.27 -3.71 1.41
C THR A 162 23.48 -5.19 1.72
N TYR A 163 23.41 -6.02 0.69
CA TYR A 163 23.72 -7.44 0.74
C TYR A 163 24.72 -7.79 -0.35
N THR A 164 25.74 -8.56 0.00
CA THR A 164 26.75 -9.09 -0.91
C THR A 164 26.65 -10.62 -0.88
N ALA A 165 26.15 -11.22 -1.94
CA ALA A 165 25.99 -12.67 -2.02
C ALA A 165 27.34 -13.35 -2.32
N VAL A 166 27.48 -14.62 -1.91
CA VAL A 166 28.65 -15.45 -2.24
C VAL A 166 28.69 -15.77 -3.73
N ASP A 167 27.50 -15.91 -4.37
CA ASP A 167 27.33 -16.14 -5.80
C ASP A 167 26.22 -15.22 -6.37
N ALA A 168 26.23 -15.03 -7.67
CA ALA A 168 25.23 -14.21 -8.34
C ALA A 168 23.84 -14.90 -8.34
N GLY A 169 22.78 -14.08 -8.27
CA GLY A 169 21.40 -14.54 -8.40
C GLY A 169 20.74 -14.88 -7.06
N ALA A 170 21.32 -14.47 -5.94
CA ALA A 170 20.67 -14.60 -4.64
C ALA A 170 19.40 -13.74 -4.60
N VAL A 171 18.27 -14.31 -4.21
CA VAL A 171 17.02 -13.60 -4.00
C VAL A 171 16.94 -13.21 -2.52
N VAL A 172 16.90 -11.91 -2.25
CA VAL A 172 16.91 -11.34 -0.90
C VAL A 172 15.58 -10.66 -0.61
N SER A 173 14.88 -11.15 0.41
CA SER A 173 13.64 -10.59 0.93
C SER A 173 13.90 -9.94 2.30
N VAL A 174 13.38 -8.73 2.51
CA VAL A 174 13.62 -7.95 3.72
C VAL A 174 12.30 -7.57 4.38
N SER A 175 12.24 -7.73 5.69
CA SER A 175 11.19 -7.18 6.55
C SER A 175 11.83 -6.22 7.55
N ALA A 176 11.24 -5.04 7.74
CA ALA A 176 11.81 -3.97 8.55
C ALA A 176 10.81 -3.40 9.56
N THR A 177 11.33 -3.01 10.72
CA THR A 177 10.63 -2.18 11.72
C THR A 177 11.51 -0.97 12.02
N TYR A 178 10.94 0.24 11.97
CA TYR A 178 11.66 1.50 12.13
C TYR A 178 11.33 2.18 13.44
N VAL A 179 12.29 2.97 13.94
CA VAL A 179 12.12 3.85 15.11
C VAL A 179 12.43 5.28 14.68
N ASP A 180 11.55 6.21 15.02
CA ASP A 180 11.64 7.62 14.66
C ASP A 180 12.94 8.30 15.14
N ALA A 181 13.35 9.36 14.42
CA ALA A 181 14.57 10.12 14.67
C ALA A 181 14.42 11.17 15.78
#